data_00550fb155d3245d6742bd821bfca686
#
_entry.id   00550fb155d3245d6742bd821bfca686
#
_cell.length_a   1.000
_cell.length_b   1.000
_cell.length_c   1.000
_cell.angle_alpha   90.00
_cell.angle_beta   90.00
_cell.angle_gamma   90.00
#
_symmetry.space_group_name_H-M   'P 1'
#
loop_
_entity.id
_entity.type
_entity.pdbx_description
1 polymer ?
#
loop_
_entity_poly.entity_id
_entity_poly.type
_entity_poly.pdbx_seq_one_letter_code
_entity_poly.pdbx_strand_id
1 'polypeptide(L)'
;MTITLHTWSTTDKAALMALCNAVDRTFLSDRLPYPYTEADADWWLGMVAENDGKEGVWRSIWADGELVGSISVERKAGDDKVVGKIGYMILTPFWAHGIGTEAVRQICGIAFQELDLDRIIGQVFPENAASARVLEKNGFQSEETTVGKVIKNKMPRDVKEFWKDKAEPAFTHHYIEAGNGFPLILLHGNGEDLSYFEHQMKPLAAHFRVIALDTRGHGKSPRGDAPFSIRQFADDLLAFMDRRGIQKAHLLGFSDGGNIAMVFALAHPERVGKLILNGANLDASGVKRSVQIPIEIGYRIAKLFARRSPEARRNAEMLGLMVNDPNVRPEELSRIQAPTLVIAGSRDMIKEAHTRLIARSIPGAQLVILEGDHFVANRHPEAFNEAVIRFLSPRLSSGEISRA
;
A
#
# COMPACT_ATOMS: atom_id res chain seq x y z
N MET A 1 26.01 -5.48 16.46
CA MET A 1 26.32 -6.65 15.63
C MET A 1 25.76 -6.39 14.25
N THR A 2 26.65 -6.33 13.26
CA THR A 2 26.28 -6.10 11.85
C THR A 2 26.15 -7.46 11.16
N ILE A 3 24.97 -7.74 10.58
CA ILE A 3 24.69 -8.98 9.86
C ILE A 3 24.67 -8.70 8.37
N THR A 4 25.45 -9.43 7.59
CA THR A 4 25.50 -9.33 6.13
C THR A 4 25.35 -10.69 5.48
N LEU A 5 24.72 -10.70 4.31
CA LEU A 5 24.60 -11.89 3.46
C LEU A 5 25.52 -11.74 2.25
N HIS A 6 26.31 -12.78 1.96
CA HIS A 6 27.20 -12.80 0.81
C HIS A 6 26.89 -13.99 -0.09
N THR A 7 27.06 -13.84 -1.39
CA THR A 7 26.96 -14.93 -2.34
C THR A 7 28.10 -15.91 -2.11
N TRP A 8 27.81 -17.21 -2.14
CA TRP A 8 28.83 -18.24 -2.09
C TRP A 8 29.63 -18.29 -3.39
N SER A 9 30.92 -18.51 -3.26
CA SER A 9 31.83 -18.68 -4.39
C SER A 9 32.59 -20.00 -4.28
N THR A 10 33.21 -20.45 -5.37
CA THR A 10 34.02 -21.67 -5.40
C THR A 10 35.27 -21.58 -4.49
N THR A 11 35.68 -20.37 -4.12
CA THR A 11 36.79 -20.13 -3.18
C THR A 11 36.41 -20.38 -1.73
N ASP A 12 35.13 -20.49 -1.41
CA ASP A 12 34.62 -20.62 -0.03
C ASP A 12 34.58 -22.11 0.44
N LYS A 13 35.12 -23.04 -0.34
CA LYS A 13 35.06 -24.49 -0.08
C LYS A 13 35.43 -24.84 1.37
N ALA A 14 36.61 -24.40 1.82
CA ALA A 14 37.07 -24.73 3.17
C ALA A 14 36.16 -24.19 4.27
N ALA A 15 35.66 -22.95 4.10
CA ALA A 15 34.75 -22.32 5.03
C ALA A 15 33.36 -23.03 5.07
N LEU A 16 32.84 -23.42 3.91
CA LEU A 16 31.62 -24.20 3.79
C LEU A 16 31.74 -25.57 4.48
N MET A 17 32.84 -26.30 4.24
CA MET A 17 33.09 -27.57 4.89
C MET A 17 33.17 -27.44 6.42
N ALA A 18 33.89 -26.44 6.92
CA ALA A 18 33.98 -26.16 8.34
C ALA A 18 32.60 -25.89 8.95
N LEU A 19 31.79 -25.02 8.31
CA LEU A 19 30.42 -24.69 8.72
C LEU A 19 29.52 -25.95 8.76
N CYS A 20 29.48 -26.73 7.67
CA CYS A 20 28.60 -27.88 7.55
C CYS A 20 28.94 -29.04 8.51
N ASN A 21 30.22 -29.17 8.91
CA ASN A 21 30.65 -30.17 9.90
C ASN A 21 30.46 -29.69 11.35
N ALA A 22 30.41 -28.37 11.60
CA ALA A 22 30.29 -27.80 12.95
C ALA A 22 28.83 -27.47 13.37
N VAL A 23 27.89 -27.38 12.42
CA VAL A 23 26.50 -26.99 12.69
C VAL A 23 25.77 -28.08 13.49
N ASP A 24 24.94 -27.64 14.43
CA ASP A 24 24.00 -28.50 15.15
C ASP A 24 22.98 -29.13 14.19
N ARG A 25 22.86 -30.45 14.22
CA ARG A 25 22.02 -31.20 13.27
C ARG A 25 20.64 -31.58 13.84
N THR A 26 20.33 -31.17 15.05
CA THR A 26 19.11 -31.57 15.75
C THR A 26 17.85 -31.29 14.92
N PHE A 27 17.83 -30.17 14.22
CA PHE A 27 16.68 -29.76 13.42
C PHE A 27 16.97 -29.63 11.91
N LEU A 28 18.10 -30.16 11.43
CA LEU A 28 18.38 -30.23 10.00
C LEU A 28 17.79 -31.52 9.40
N SER A 29 17.36 -31.43 8.13
CA SER A 29 16.92 -32.60 7.37
C SER A 29 18.12 -33.44 6.90
N ASP A 30 17.86 -34.64 6.36
CA ASP A 30 18.88 -35.51 5.80
C ASP A 30 19.51 -35.01 4.47
N ARG A 31 19.08 -33.85 3.98
CA ARG A 31 19.67 -33.22 2.76
C ARG A 31 21.12 -32.77 2.96
N LEU A 32 21.55 -32.52 4.20
CA LEU A 32 22.95 -32.19 4.51
C LEU A 32 23.70 -33.44 4.92
N PRO A 33 24.64 -33.98 4.11
CA PRO A 33 25.39 -35.18 4.44
C PRO A 33 26.31 -34.99 5.66
N TYR A 34 26.71 -36.12 6.30
CA TYR A 34 27.65 -36.09 7.41
C TYR A 34 28.50 -37.38 7.39
N PRO A 35 29.83 -37.28 7.44
CA PRO A 35 30.62 -36.04 7.38
C PRO A 35 30.42 -35.33 6.04
N TYR A 36 30.55 -33.99 6.05
CA TYR A 36 30.49 -33.17 4.85
C TYR A 36 31.87 -33.13 4.22
N THR A 37 31.97 -33.70 3.02
CA THR A 37 33.25 -33.93 2.34
C THR A 37 33.60 -32.83 1.34
N GLU A 38 34.85 -32.86 0.84
CA GLU A 38 35.28 -31.94 -0.22
C GLU A 38 34.45 -32.12 -1.50
N ALA A 39 34.12 -33.35 -1.84
CA ALA A 39 33.28 -33.66 -3.02
C ALA A 39 31.87 -33.09 -2.86
N ASP A 40 31.30 -33.12 -1.64
CA ASP A 40 30.00 -32.50 -1.36
C ASP A 40 30.06 -30.98 -1.53
N ALA A 41 31.15 -30.36 -1.08
CA ALA A 41 31.37 -28.92 -1.21
C ALA A 41 31.53 -28.48 -2.66
N ASP A 42 32.32 -29.23 -3.45
CA ASP A 42 32.52 -28.96 -4.89
C ASP A 42 31.19 -29.06 -5.66
N TRP A 43 30.45 -30.14 -5.42
CA TRP A 43 29.15 -30.33 -6.04
C TRP A 43 28.17 -29.19 -5.67
N TRP A 44 28.09 -28.85 -4.38
CA TRP A 44 27.14 -27.84 -3.91
C TRP A 44 27.49 -26.44 -4.40
N LEU A 45 28.77 -26.05 -4.33
CA LEU A 45 29.21 -24.73 -4.82
C LEU A 45 29.05 -24.61 -6.35
N GLY A 46 29.28 -25.69 -7.09
CA GLY A 46 29.00 -25.73 -8.54
C GLY A 46 27.51 -25.54 -8.83
N MET A 47 26.64 -26.25 -8.11
CA MET A 47 25.20 -26.13 -8.24
C MET A 47 24.75 -24.69 -7.94
N VAL A 48 25.26 -24.07 -6.87
CA VAL A 48 24.94 -22.67 -6.52
C VAL A 48 25.40 -21.71 -7.62
N ALA A 49 26.62 -21.85 -8.13
CA ALA A 49 27.15 -20.98 -9.18
C ALA A 49 26.31 -21.02 -10.47
N GLU A 50 25.70 -22.14 -10.80
CA GLU A 50 24.84 -22.29 -11.98
C GLU A 50 23.43 -21.76 -11.79
N ASN A 51 22.89 -21.85 -10.57
CA ASN A 51 21.46 -21.69 -10.30
C ASN A 51 21.11 -20.46 -9.42
N ASP A 52 22.11 -19.75 -8.85
CA ASP A 52 21.86 -18.57 -8.01
C ASP A 52 21.20 -17.46 -8.83
N GLY A 53 20.14 -16.87 -8.29
CA GLY A 53 19.29 -15.90 -8.97
C GLY A 53 18.33 -16.48 -10.01
N LYS A 54 18.29 -17.82 -10.21
CA LYS A 54 17.38 -18.49 -11.17
C LYS A 54 16.45 -19.46 -10.47
N GLU A 55 17.03 -20.56 -9.94
CA GLU A 55 16.29 -21.60 -9.24
C GLU A 55 16.29 -21.41 -7.72
N GLY A 56 17.11 -20.50 -7.22
CA GLY A 56 17.18 -20.16 -5.81
C GLY A 56 18.13 -19.01 -5.54
N VAL A 57 18.18 -18.59 -4.29
CA VAL A 57 19.21 -17.68 -3.76
C VAL A 57 19.84 -18.33 -2.56
N TRP A 58 21.17 -18.44 -2.56
CA TRP A 58 21.98 -19.08 -1.51
C TRP A 58 22.99 -18.08 -0.99
N ARG A 59 22.98 -17.82 0.33
CA ARG A 59 23.85 -16.81 0.93
C ARG A 59 24.55 -17.36 2.17
N SER A 60 25.82 -17.00 2.35
CA SER A 60 26.53 -17.14 3.61
C SER A 60 26.10 -16.02 4.57
N ILE A 61 25.96 -16.34 5.86
CA ILE A 61 25.59 -15.38 6.90
C ILE A 61 26.85 -14.98 7.66
N TRP A 62 27.14 -13.68 7.70
CA TRP A 62 28.27 -13.11 8.40
C TRP A 62 27.80 -12.20 9.54
N ALA A 63 28.43 -12.30 10.69
CA ALA A 63 28.19 -11.46 11.85
C ALA A 63 29.53 -10.81 12.27
N ASP A 64 29.59 -9.47 12.25
CA ASP A 64 30.80 -8.70 12.54
C ASP A 64 32.09 -9.21 11.84
N GLY A 65 31.94 -9.71 10.59
CA GLY A 65 33.03 -10.20 9.77
C GLY A 65 33.40 -11.69 9.95
N GLU A 66 32.64 -12.43 10.77
CA GLU A 66 32.80 -13.88 10.96
C GLU A 66 31.68 -14.64 10.25
N LEU A 67 32.04 -15.75 9.57
CA LEU A 67 31.06 -16.66 8.95
C LEU A 67 30.36 -17.49 10.04
N VAL A 68 29.06 -17.30 10.18
CA VAL A 68 28.27 -17.89 11.28
C VAL A 68 27.15 -18.81 10.81
N GLY A 69 26.87 -18.87 9.50
CA GLY A 69 25.75 -19.67 8.99
C GLY A 69 25.58 -19.63 7.48
N SER A 70 24.53 -20.30 7.03
CA SER A 70 24.06 -20.30 5.64
C SER A 70 22.54 -20.21 5.59
N ILE A 71 22.01 -19.56 4.57
CA ILE A 71 20.58 -19.37 4.34
C ILE A 71 20.27 -19.45 2.85
N SER A 72 19.14 -20.05 2.49
CA SER A 72 18.67 -20.12 1.11
C SER A 72 17.17 -19.96 0.99
N VAL A 73 16.72 -19.54 -0.20
CA VAL A 73 15.35 -19.70 -0.68
C VAL A 73 15.43 -20.39 -2.02
N GLU A 74 14.82 -21.56 -2.15
CA GLU A 74 14.88 -22.41 -3.35
C GLU A 74 13.46 -22.46 -3.98
N ARG A 75 13.36 -22.30 -5.31
CA ARG A 75 12.08 -22.49 -6.03
C ARG A 75 11.57 -23.90 -5.77
N LYS A 76 10.26 -24.01 -5.59
CA LYS A 76 9.54 -25.27 -5.50
C LYS A 76 8.73 -25.44 -6.78
N ALA A 77 8.91 -26.55 -7.48
CA ALA A 77 8.07 -26.88 -8.62
C ALA A 77 6.65 -27.24 -8.15
N GLY A 78 5.63 -26.69 -8.82
CA GLY A 78 4.23 -27.08 -8.66
C GLY A 78 3.30 -25.91 -8.28
N ASP A 79 2.06 -26.01 -8.75
CA ASP A 79 0.88 -25.17 -8.48
C ASP A 79 0.84 -23.77 -9.14
N ASP A 80 -0.36 -23.15 -9.10
CA ASP A 80 -0.69 -21.87 -9.74
C ASP A 80 0.12 -20.67 -9.21
N LYS A 81 0.91 -20.85 -8.13
CA LYS A 81 1.78 -19.83 -7.52
C LYS A 81 3.24 -20.22 -7.59
N VAL A 82 4.10 -19.24 -7.86
CA VAL A 82 5.55 -19.44 -7.79
C VAL A 82 6.00 -19.38 -6.33
N VAL A 83 6.32 -20.55 -5.77
CA VAL A 83 6.63 -20.68 -4.34
C VAL A 83 8.12 -20.93 -4.14
N GLY A 84 8.73 -20.20 -3.17
CA GLY A 84 10.09 -20.46 -2.66
C GLY A 84 10.06 -21.19 -1.32
N LYS A 85 11.02 -22.07 -1.06
CA LYS A 85 11.20 -22.71 0.25
C LYS A 85 12.45 -22.16 0.92
N ILE A 86 12.28 -21.57 2.12
CA ILE A 86 13.38 -21.06 2.93
C ILE A 86 13.99 -22.18 3.79
N GLY A 87 15.33 -22.17 3.89
CA GLY A 87 16.10 -22.99 4.79
C GLY A 87 17.31 -22.23 5.32
N TYR A 88 17.68 -22.43 6.58
CA TYR A 88 18.88 -21.83 7.17
C TYR A 88 19.47 -22.65 8.30
N MET A 89 20.75 -22.46 8.52
CA MET A 89 21.52 -23.01 9.63
C MET A 89 22.48 -21.96 10.19
N ILE A 90 22.65 -21.95 11.50
CA ILE A 90 23.52 -21.02 12.23
C ILE A 90 24.29 -21.82 13.28
N LEU A 91 25.56 -21.55 13.43
CA LEU A 91 26.41 -22.18 14.46
C LEU A 91 25.88 -21.90 15.85
N THR A 92 25.90 -22.90 16.72
CA THR A 92 25.31 -22.86 18.06
C THR A 92 25.81 -21.69 18.93
N PRO A 93 27.10 -21.28 18.92
CA PRO A 93 27.56 -20.13 19.71
C PRO A 93 26.88 -18.82 19.34
N PHE A 94 26.28 -18.72 18.17
CA PHE A 94 25.63 -17.51 17.63
C PHE A 94 24.10 -17.54 17.74
N TRP A 95 23.52 -18.50 18.44
CA TRP A 95 22.07 -18.57 18.67
C TRP A 95 21.63 -17.48 19.66
N ALA A 96 20.37 -17.12 19.59
CA ALA A 96 19.71 -16.11 20.44
C ALA A 96 20.25 -14.67 20.34
N HIS A 97 21.12 -14.36 19.37
CA HIS A 97 21.64 -13.01 19.14
C HIS A 97 20.89 -12.20 18.05
N GLY A 98 19.74 -12.68 17.59
CA GLY A 98 18.94 -12.01 16.54
C GLY A 98 19.41 -12.26 15.11
N ILE A 99 20.52 -12.95 14.90
CA ILE A 99 21.14 -13.22 13.59
C ILE A 99 20.16 -13.87 12.62
N GLY A 100 19.48 -14.95 13.05
CA GLY A 100 18.49 -15.63 12.21
C GLY A 100 17.34 -14.72 11.78
N THR A 101 16.87 -13.85 12.67
CA THR A 101 15.80 -12.91 12.34
C THR A 101 16.23 -11.91 11.26
N GLU A 102 17.41 -11.34 11.39
CA GLU A 102 17.93 -10.39 10.40
C GLU A 102 18.30 -11.08 9.06
N ALA A 103 18.92 -12.25 9.11
CA ALA A 103 19.23 -13.03 7.90
C ALA A 103 17.97 -13.40 7.10
N VAL A 104 16.90 -13.85 7.79
CA VAL A 104 15.60 -14.14 7.16
C VAL A 104 14.97 -12.88 6.57
N ARG A 105 15.06 -11.75 7.25
CA ARG A 105 14.56 -10.46 6.71
C ARG A 105 15.25 -10.10 5.40
N GLN A 106 16.59 -10.18 5.34
CA GLN A 106 17.38 -9.86 4.16
C GLN A 106 17.11 -10.82 3.01
N ILE A 107 17.18 -12.15 3.26
CA ILE A 107 17.01 -13.15 2.19
C ILE A 107 15.61 -13.13 1.58
N CYS A 108 14.55 -12.85 2.36
CA CYS A 108 13.20 -12.69 1.82
C CYS A 108 13.13 -11.53 0.82
N GLY A 109 13.75 -10.40 1.13
CA GLY A 109 13.82 -9.26 0.20
C GLY A 109 14.52 -9.64 -1.10
N ILE A 110 15.68 -10.28 -1.02
CA ILE A 110 16.45 -10.76 -2.18
C ILE A 110 15.62 -11.76 -3.01
N ALA A 111 15.05 -12.78 -2.36
CA ALA A 111 14.32 -13.83 -3.05
C ALA A 111 13.05 -13.34 -3.76
N PHE A 112 12.28 -12.45 -3.15
CA PHE A 112 11.11 -11.84 -3.80
C PHE A 112 11.50 -10.98 -5.00
N GLN A 113 12.67 -10.36 -4.96
CA GLN A 113 13.15 -9.50 -6.05
C GLN A 113 13.79 -10.31 -7.19
N GLU A 114 14.67 -11.29 -6.88
CA GLU A 114 15.47 -12.01 -7.88
C GLU A 114 14.71 -13.19 -8.49
N LEU A 115 13.84 -13.86 -7.71
CA LEU A 115 13.17 -15.10 -8.16
C LEU A 115 11.70 -14.88 -8.57
N ASP A 116 11.17 -13.68 -8.51
CA ASP A 116 9.75 -13.35 -8.80
C ASP A 116 8.75 -14.34 -8.16
N LEU A 117 8.93 -14.57 -6.85
CA LEU A 117 8.08 -15.46 -6.07
C LEU A 117 6.79 -14.77 -5.65
N ASP A 118 5.69 -15.53 -5.62
CA ASP A 118 4.43 -15.10 -5.00
C ASP A 118 4.44 -15.33 -3.48
N ARG A 119 5.14 -16.39 -3.04
CA ARG A 119 5.14 -16.85 -1.64
C ARG A 119 6.47 -17.51 -1.26
N ILE A 120 6.90 -17.31 -0.02
CA ILE A 120 7.97 -18.07 0.60
C ILE A 120 7.38 -18.93 1.71
N ILE A 121 7.69 -20.24 1.71
CA ILE A 121 7.29 -21.18 2.76
C ILE A 121 8.50 -21.63 3.58
N GLY A 122 8.30 -21.85 4.88
CA GLY A 122 9.27 -22.42 5.79
C GLY A 122 8.66 -23.65 6.50
N GLN A 123 9.39 -24.74 6.58
CA GLN A 123 8.98 -25.96 7.28
C GLN A 123 9.81 -26.13 8.54
N VAL A 124 9.17 -26.15 9.69
CA VAL A 124 9.81 -26.16 11.01
C VAL A 124 9.32 -27.37 11.80
N PHE A 125 10.25 -28.15 12.36
CA PHE A 125 9.87 -29.22 13.30
C PHE A 125 9.12 -28.61 14.51
N PRO A 126 8.04 -29.22 15.00
CA PRO A 126 7.22 -28.65 16.07
C PRO A 126 8.03 -28.32 17.34
N GLU A 127 9.10 -29.05 17.60
CA GLU A 127 9.96 -28.85 18.75
C GLU A 127 10.94 -27.67 18.58
N ASN A 128 11.12 -27.16 17.36
CA ASN A 128 12.03 -26.05 17.06
C ASN A 128 11.35 -24.68 17.25
N ALA A 129 10.97 -24.37 18.47
CA ALA A 129 10.34 -23.08 18.80
C ALA A 129 11.22 -21.85 18.47
N ALA A 130 12.55 -22.02 18.40
CA ALA A 130 13.44 -20.92 18.04
C ALA A 130 13.27 -20.52 16.57
N SER A 131 13.27 -21.50 15.65
CA SER A 131 13.04 -21.23 14.23
C SER A 131 11.63 -20.71 13.98
N ALA A 132 10.60 -21.23 14.65
CA ALA A 132 9.23 -20.71 14.56
C ALA A 132 9.18 -19.22 14.90
N ARG A 133 9.76 -18.80 16.03
CA ARG A 133 9.83 -17.37 16.42
C ARG A 133 10.60 -16.48 15.44
N VAL A 134 11.63 -17.01 14.78
CA VAL A 134 12.38 -16.27 13.75
C VAL A 134 11.45 -15.97 12.56
N LEU A 135 10.69 -16.95 12.09
CA LEU A 135 9.73 -16.77 10.98
C LEU A 135 8.58 -15.83 11.38
N GLU A 136 7.98 -16.03 12.56
CA GLU A 136 6.91 -15.15 13.08
C GLU A 136 7.33 -13.67 13.17
N LYS A 137 8.54 -13.41 13.68
CA LYS A 137 9.11 -12.04 13.73
C LYS A 137 9.31 -11.41 12.36
N ASN A 138 9.41 -12.22 11.31
CA ASN A 138 9.50 -11.78 9.92
C ASN A 138 8.15 -11.72 9.20
N GLY A 139 7.03 -11.83 9.94
CA GLY A 139 5.68 -11.73 9.39
C GLY A 139 5.21 -12.97 8.65
N PHE A 140 5.85 -14.12 8.87
CA PHE A 140 5.30 -15.39 8.39
C PHE A 140 4.07 -15.77 9.23
N GLN A 141 3.04 -16.21 8.54
CA GLN A 141 1.85 -16.84 9.10
C GLN A 141 2.06 -18.35 9.19
N SER A 142 1.28 -19.06 9.98
CA SER A 142 1.39 -20.51 10.11
C SER A 142 0.03 -21.18 10.13
N GLU A 143 -0.05 -22.35 9.53
CA GLU A 143 -1.17 -23.27 9.63
C GLU A 143 -0.90 -24.41 10.60
N GLU A 144 -1.84 -25.34 10.66
CA GLU A 144 -1.71 -26.56 11.44
C GLU A 144 -0.51 -27.42 10.97
N THR A 145 -0.02 -28.29 11.87
CA THR A 145 1.11 -29.19 11.59
C THR A 145 0.80 -30.12 10.41
N THR A 146 1.71 -30.16 9.44
CA THR A 146 1.59 -31.00 8.27
C THR A 146 2.29 -32.34 8.49
N VAL A 147 1.59 -33.44 8.22
CA VAL A 147 2.04 -34.80 8.54
C VAL A 147 3.09 -35.28 7.52
N GLY A 148 4.22 -35.78 8.02
CA GLY A 148 5.18 -36.60 7.30
C GLY A 148 5.90 -35.92 6.13
N LYS A 149 6.04 -34.58 6.10
CA LYS A 149 6.59 -33.85 4.93
C LYS A 149 8.10 -33.70 4.86
N VAL A 150 8.85 -33.97 5.92
CA VAL A 150 10.31 -33.88 5.93
C VAL A 150 10.94 -35.20 6.33
N ILE A 151 11.94 -35.66 5.55
CA ILE A 151 12.69 -36.86 5.92
C ILE A 151 13.81 -36.49 6.87
N LYS A 152 13.85 -37.16 8.03
CA LYS A 152 14.88 -37.07 9.03
C LYS A 152 15.19 -38.45 9.62
N ASN A 153 16.47 -38.84 9.64
CA ASN A 153 16.91 -40.17 10.04
C ASN A 153 16.17 -41.27 9.25
N LYS A 154 16.04 -41.02 7.92
CA LYS A 154 15.33 -41.91 6.98
C LYS A 154 13.83 -42.12 7.28
N MET A 155 13.25 -41.34 8.14
CA MET A 155 11.82 -41.41 8.52
C MET A 155 11.10 -40.09 8.24
N PRO A 156 9.85 -40.16 7.78
CA PRO A 156 9.04 -38.96 7.63
C PRO A 156 8.70 -38.37 9.01
N ARG A 157 8.86 -37.05 9.12
CA ARG A 157 8.56 -36.29 10.33
C ARG A 157 7.56 -35.17 9.99
N ASP A 158 6.69 -34.91 10.93
CA ASP A 158 5.74 -33.80 10.85
C ASP A 158 6.48 -32.48 10.96
N VAL A 159 5.94 -31.45 10.27
CA VAL A 159 6.44 -30.10 10.33
C VAL A 159 5.29 -29.11 10.42
N LYS A 160 5.52 -28.01 11.11
CA LYS A 160 4.67 -26.83 11.04
C LYS A 160 5.09 -26.03 9.81
N GLU A 161 4.14 -25.73 8.93
CA GLU A 161 4.38 -24.92 7.75
C GLU A 161 4.09 -23.46 8.04
N PHE A 162 5.00 -22.60 7.66
CA PHE A 162 4.92 -21.17 7.74
C PHE A 162 4.94 -20.62 6.33
N TRP A 163 4.21 -19.51 6.06
CA TRP A 163 4.27 -18.84 4.76
C TRP A 163 4.29 -17.33 4.91
N LYS A 164 4.90 -16.69 3.93
CA LYS A 164 4.92 -15.25 3.75
C LYS A 164 4.67 -14.95 2.28
N ASP A 165 3.59 -14.25 1.99
CA ASP A 165 3.31 -13.78 0.64
C ASP A 165 4.21 -12.60 0.28
N LYS A 166 4.52 -12.46 -1.03
CA LYS A 166 5.16 -11.26 -1.56
C LYS A 166 4.32 -10.06 -1.13
N ALA A 167 4.96 -9.11 -0.47
CA ALA A 167 4.28 -7.86 -0.20
C ALA A 167 3.91 -7.23 -1.55
N GLU A 168 2.61 -7.00 -1.77
CA GLU A 168 2.19 -6.21 -2.92
C GLU A 168 3.01 -4.91 -2.93
N PRO A 169 3.49 -4.46 -4.11
CA PRO A 169 4.19 -3.19 -4.18
C PRO A 169 3.29 -2.16 -3.53
N ALA A 170 3.83 -1.46 -2.54
CA ALA A 170 3.08 -0.45 -1.80
C ALA A 170 2.39 0.44 -2.83
N PHE A 171 1.04 0.49 -2.78
CA PHE A 171 0.25 1.29 -3.71
C PHE A 171 0.86 2.68 -3.87
N THR A 172 1.17 3.08 -5.10
CA THR A 172 1.73 4.39 -5.41
C THR A 172 0.78 5.13 -6.32
N HIS A 173 0.41 6.35 -5.90
CA HIS A 173 -0.36 7.24 -6.76
C HIS A 173 0.48 7.71 -7.96
N HIS A 174 -0.14 7.74 -9.12
CA HIS A 174 0.29 8.64 -10.18
C HIS A 174 -0.14 10.06 -9.80
N TYR A 175 0.71 11.06 -10.04
CA TYR A 175 0.42 12.45 -9.72
C TYR A 175 1.17 13.41 -10.64
N ILE A 176 0.69 14.64 -10.71
CA ILE A 176 1.42 15.77 -11.26
C ILE A 176 1.59 16.84 -10.18
N GLU A 177 2.65 17.61 -10.29
CA GLU A 177 3.01 18.63 -9.32
C GLU A 177 3.47 19.92 -10.01
N ALA A 178 3.03 21.06 -9.49
CA ALA A 178 3.41 22.37 -10.00
C ALA A 178 3.44 23.41 -8.88
N GLY A 179 4.25 24.47 -9.05
CA GLY A 179 4.39 25.55 -8.08
C GLY A 179 5.25 25.20 -6.89
N ASN A 180 5.30 26.11 -5.91
CA ASN A 180 6.12 26.00 -4.72
C ASN A 180 5.33 26.48 -3.47
N GLY A 181 5.89 26.26 -2.27
CA GLY A 181 5.29 26.73 -1.02
C GLY A 181 4.51 25.64 -0.28
N PHE A 182 3.43 26.04 0.39
CA PHE A 182 2.65 25.11 1.22
C PHE A 182 1.88 24.11 0.33
N PRO A 183 1.89 22.81 0.64
CA PRO A 183 1.25 21.79 -0.20
C PRO A 183 -0.27 21.95 -0.26
N LEU A 184 -0.83 21.86 -1.47
CA LEU A 184 -2.24 21.78 -1.77
C LEU A 184 -2.48 20.52 -2.61
N ILE A 185 -3.17 19.54 -2.04
CA ILE A 185 -3.48 18.27 -2.71
C ILE A 185 -4.88 18.34 -3.31
N LEU A 186 -5.00 17.97 -4.58
CA LEU A 186 -6.24 17.94 -5.35
C LEU A 186 -6.68 16.50 -5.58
N LEU A 187 -7.93 16.18 -5.25
CA LEU A 187 -8.54 14.84 -5.33
C LEU A 187 -9.76 14.90 -6.24
N HIS A 188 -9.71 14.21 -7.38
CA HIS A 188 -10.76 14.16 -8.40
C HIS A 188 -11.98 13.32 -7.97
N GLY A 189 -13.07 13.37 -8.73
CA GLY A 189 -14.30 12.62 -8.52
C GLY A 189 -14.26 11.19 -9.06
N ASN A 190 -15.33 10.45 -8.85
CA ASN A 190 -15.49 9.08 -9.30
C ASN A 190 -15.47 8.96 -10.82
N GLY A 191 -14.69 8.02 -11.34
CA GLY A 191 -14.58 7.76 -12.78
C GLY A 191 -13.75 8.79 -13.54
N GLU A 192 -13.13 9.74 -12.85
CA GLU A 192 -12.27 10.78 -13.42
C GLU A 192 -10.79 10.49 -13.12
N ASP A 193 -9.94 11.43 -13.44
CA ASP A 193 -8.50 11.42 -13.14
C ASP A 193 -8.03 12.85 -12.81
N LEU A 194 -6.74 13.00 -12.56
CA LEU A 194 -6.13 14.28 -12.22
C LEU A 194 -6.32 15.39 -13.28
N SER A 195 -6.62 15.04 -14.54
CA SER A 195 -6.88 16.02 -15.60
C SER A 195 -8.15 16.85 -15.34
N TYR A 196 -9.04 16.37 -14.45
CA TYR A 196 -10.16 17.16 -13.97
C TYR A 196 -9.75 18.56 -13.52
N PHE A 197 -8.54 18.70 -12.98
CA PHE A 197 -8.01 19.94 -12.43
C PHE A 197 -7.18 20.77 -13.41
N GLU A 198 -7.29 20.55 -14.72
CA GLU A 198 -6.48 21.27 -15.72
C GLU A 198 -6.61 22.81 -15.61
N HIS A 199 -7.83 23.30 -15.29
CA HIS A 199 -8.12 24.72 -15.12
C HIS A 199 -7.72 25.26 -13.74
N GLN A 200 -7.43 24.40 -12.77
CA GLN A 200 -7.04 24.75 -11.40
C GLN A 200 -5.51 24.75 -11.22
N MET A 201 -4.81 23.87 -11.93
CA MET A 201 -3.36 23.68 -11.74
C MET A 201 -2.58 24.97 -11.83
N LYS A 202 -2.67 25.70 -12.94
CA LYS A 202 -1.86 26.91 -13.19
C LYS A 202 -2.21 28.07 -12.23
N PRO A 203 -3.48 28.45 -12.02
CA PRO A 203 -3.82 29.52 -11.08
C PRO A 203 -3.42 29.21 -9.63
N LEU A 204 -3.62 27.98 -9.17
CA LEU A 204 -3.28 27.61 -7.79
C LEU A 204 -1.77 27.44 -7.59
N ALA A 205 -1.04 26.98 -8.62
CA ALA A 205 0.42 26.84 -8.58
C ALA A 205 1.18 28.17 -8.48
N ALA A 206 0.52 29.30 -8.78
CA ALA A 206 1.08 30.62 -8.53
C ALA A 206 1.23 30.92 -7.01
N HIS A 207 0.52 30.20 -6.14
CA HIS A 207 0.45 30.47 -4.70
C HIS A 207 0.84 29.29 -3.84
N PHE A 208 0.76 28.05 -4.36
CA PHE A 208 0.92 26.80 -3.61
C PHE A 208 1.79 25.79 -4.36
N ARG A 209 2.33 24.85 -3.64
CA ARG A 209 2.83 23.61 -4.21
C ARG A 209 1.63 22.69 -4.45
N VAL A 210 1.09 22.72 -5.67
CA VAL A 210 -0.13 21.98 -6.05
C VAL A 210 0.23 20.58 -6.50
N ILE A 211 -0.46 19.58 -5.95
CA ILE A 211 -0.26 18.16 -6.24
C ILE A 211 -1.63 17.57 -6.59
N ALA A 212 -1.85 17.24 -7.84
CA ALA A 212 -3.07 16.53 -8.27
C ALA A 212 -2.79 15.02 -8.36
N LEU A 213 -3.63 14.22 -7.73
CA LEU A 213 -3.47 12.76 -7.65
C LEU A 213 -4.51 12.04 -8.52
N ASP A 214 -4.08 10.96 -9.17
CA ASP A 214 -5.01 9.89 -9.57
C ASP A 214 -5.28 9.00 -8.35
N THR A 215 -6.51 8.85 -7.94
CA THR A 215 -6.87 7.96 -6.84
C THR A 215 -6.77 6.49 -7.27
N ARG A 216 -6.76 5.56 -6.33
CA ARG A 216 -6.66 4.10 -6.58
C ARG A 216 -7.62 3.65 -7.68
N GLY A 217 -7.09 2.98 -8.71
CA GLY A 217 -7.87 2.42 -9.82
C GLY A 217 -8.40 3.46 -10.82
N HIS A 218 -7.99 4.73 -10.70
CA HIS A 218 -8.33 5.81 -11.62
C HIS A 218 -7.08 6.31 -12.35
N GLY A 219 -7.28 6.90 -13.52
CA GLY A 219 -6.20 7.46 -14.34
C GLY A 219 -5.07 6.47 -14.57
N LYS A 220 -3.85 6.82 -14.15
CA LYS A 220 -2.67 5.97 -14.24
C LYS A 220 -2.29 5.30 -12.91
N SER A 221 -3.07 5.51 -11.85
CA SER A 221 -2.86 4.83 -10.58
C SER A 221 -3.36 3.38 -10.65
N PRO A 222 -2.56 2.39 -10.20
CA PRO A 222 -2.98 1.00 -10.23
C PRO A 222 -4.19 0.76 -9.31
N ARG A 223 -4.95 -0.31 -9.58
CA ARG A 223 -6.08 -0.74 -8.74
C ARG A 223 -5.57 -1.32 -7.41
N GLY A 224 -4.53 -2.15 -7.45
CA GLY A 224 -4.06 -2.95 -6.33
C GLY A 224 -5.16 -3.85 -5.72
N ASP A 225 -4.83 -4.58 -4.66
CA ASP A 225 -5.75 -5.57 -4.06
C ASP A 225 -6.50 -5.06 -2.83
N ALA A 226 -6.12 -3.90 -2.29
CA ALA A 226 -6.80 -3.31 -1.14
C ALA A 226 -8.28 -2.98 -1.47
N PRO A 227 -9.16 -2.86 -0.43
CA PRO A 227 -10.56 -2.53 -0.62
C PRO A 227 -10.77 -1.28 -1.51
N PHE A 228 -11.82 -1.29 -2.32
CA PHE A 228 -12.20 -0.14 -3.15
C PHE A 228 -13.27 0.65 -2.40
N SER A 229 -12.83 1.58 -1.54
CA SER A 229 -13.70 2.36 -0.68
C SER A 229 -13.10 3.74 -0.39
N ILE A 230 -13.93 4.71 -0.07
CA ILE A 230 -13.50 6.08 0.29
C ILE A 230 -12.55 6.06 1.50
N ARG A 231 -12.75 5.17 2.47
CA ARG A 231 -11.86 5.02 3.63
C ARG A 231 -10.47 4.53 3.22
N GLN A 232 -10.39 3.52 2.37
CA GLN A 232 -9.11 3.04 1.84
C GLN A 232 -8.38 4.12 1.03
N PHE A 233 -9.11 4.93 0.27
CA PHE A 233 -8.49 6.03 -0.48
C PHE A 233 -7.94 7.13 0.45
N ALA A 234 -8.55 7.34 1.61
CA ALA A 234 -8.01 8.22 2.64
C ALA A 234 -6.73 7.64 3.27
N ASP A 235 -6.66 6.32 3.51
CA ASP A 235 -5.44 5.65 3.99
C ASP A 235 -4.33 5.71 2.93
N ASP A 236 -4.66 5.55 1.65
CA ASP A 236 -3.73 5.70 0.53
C ASP A 236 -3.16 7.13 0.46
N LEU A 237 -3.98 8.14 0.71
CA LEU A 237 -3.57 9.55 0.78
C LEU A 237 -2.57 9.77 1.93
N LEU A 238 -2.83 9.19 3.12
CA LEU A 238 -1.88 9.26 4.24
C LEU A 238 -0.54 8.65 3.84
N ALA A 239 -0.55 7.45 3.28
CA ALA A 239 0.66 6.77 2.83
C ALA A 239 1.40 7.56 1.73
N PHE A 240 0.70 8.25 0.85
CA PHE A 240 1.29 9.16 -0.14
C PHE A 240 1.99 10.34 0.54
N MET A 241 1.31 11.01 1.46
CA MET A 241 1.87 12.15 2.19
C MET A 241 3.12 11.74 2.96
N ASP A 242 3.11 10.58 3.63
CA ASP A 242 4.25 10.07 4.39
C ASP A 242 5.45 9.77 3.49
N ARG A 243 5.25 9.08 2.37
CA ARG A 243 6.32 8.80 1.39
C ARG A 243 6.94 10.07 0.79
N ARG A 244 6.15 11.14 0.67
CA ARG A 244 6.59 12.43 0.12
C ARG A 244 7.11 13.38 1.19
N GLY A 245 7.14 12.99 2.46
CA GLY A 245 7.55 13.84 3.59
C GLY A 245 6.61 15.02 3.83
N ILE A 246 5.34 14.94 3.37
CA ILE A 246 4.34 16.00 3.53
C ILE A 246 3.69 15.85 4.89
N GLN A 247 4.12 16.63 5.87
CA GLN A 247 3.59 16.56 7.23
C GLN A 247 2.16 17.12 7.31
N LYS A 248 1.87 18.17 6.55
CA LYS A 248 0.57 18.85 6.53
C LYS A 248 0.30 19.45 5.16
N ALA A 249 -0.96 19.36 4.67
CA ALA A 249 -1.38 19.92 3.39
C ALA A 249 -2.76 20.57 3.49
N HIS A 250 -3.05 21.51 2.58
CA HIS A 250 -4.42 21.85 2.22
C HIS A 250 -4.99 20.76 1.34
N LEU A 251 -6.28 20.45 1.48
CA LEU A 251 -6.98 19.46 0.65
C LEU A 251 -8.11 20.14 -0.11
N LEU A 252 -8.19 19.91 -1.41
CA LEU A 252 -9.31 20.25 -2.26
C LEU A 252 -9.82 18.99 -2.92
N GLY A 253 -11.03 18.58 -2.60
CA GLY A 253 -11.64 17.39 -3.19
C GLY A 253 -12.94 17.73 -3.93
N PHE A 254 -13.10 17.12 -5.11
CA PHE A 254 -14.28 17.17 -5.92
C PHE A 254 -15.06 15.86 -5.83
N SER A 255 -16.38 15.92 -5.54
CA SER A 255 -17.26 14.75 -5.50
C SER A 255 -16.70 13.67 -4.55
N ASP A 256 -16.40 12.45 -5.03
CA ASP A 256 -15.73 11.42 -4.21
C ASP A 256 -14.38 11.88 -3.67
N GLY A 257 -13.62 12.70 -4.41
CA GLY A 257 -12.42 13.34 -3.87
C GLY A 257 -12.72 14.24 -2.65
N GLY A 258 -13.88 14.90 -2.64
CA GLY A 258 -14.38 15.64 -1.46
C GLY A 258 -14.73 14.70 -0.30
N ASN A 259 -15.30 13.54 -0.61
CA ASN A 259 -15.60 12.50 0.39
C ASN A 259 -14.31 11.93 0.99
N ILE A 260 -13.28 11.68 0.16
CA ILE A 260 -11.92 11.26 0.60
C ILE A 260 -11.32 12.32 1.54
N ALA A 261 -11.32 13.59 1.12
CA ALA A 261 -10.75 14.69 1.90
C ALA A 261 -11.46 14.86 3.25
N MET A 262 -12.78 14.69 3.28
CA MET A 262 -13.60 14.75 4.49
C MET A 262 -13.28 13.59 5.45
N VAL A 263 -13.24 12.35 4.95
CA VAL A 263 -12.90 11.17 5.75
C VAL A 263 -11.46 11.27 6.27
N PHE A 264 -10.53 11.74 5.45
CA PHE A 264 -9.16 12.00 5.85
C PHE A 264 -9.06 13.04 6.97
N ALA A 265 -9.81 14.15 6.86
CA ALA A 265 -9.81 15.19 7.89
C ALA A 265 -10.41 14.73 9.22
N LEU A 266 -11.34 13.78 9.21
CA LEU A 266 -11.87 13.14 10.42
C LEU A 266 -10.87 12.17 11.08
N ALA A 267 -10.09 11.46 10.28
CA ALA A 267 -9.13 10.46 10.76
C ALA A 267 -7.79 11.10 11.17
N HIS A 268 -7.34 12.12 10.45
CA HIS A 268 -6.01 12.75 10.57
C HIS A 268 -6.10 14.28 10.61
N PRO A 269 -6.78 14.88 11.60
CA PRO A 269 -7.02 16.32 11.65
C PRO A 269 -5.73 17.15 11.72
N GLU A 270 -4.67 16.62 12.30
CA GLU A 270 -3.34 17.24 12.39
C GLU A 270 -2.64 17.39 11.04
N ARG A 271 -3.01 16.54 10.07
CA ARG A 271 -2.42 16.51 8.73
C ARG A 271 -3.09 17.49 7.75
N VAL A 272 -4.22 18.09 8.13
CA VAL A 272 -5.00 18.98 7.26
C VAL A 272 -4.83 20.44 7.67
N GLY A 273 -4.33 21.26 6.74
CA GLY A 273 -4.21 22.70 6.94
C GLY A 273 -5.53 23.43 6.77
N LYS A 274 -6.11 23.36 5.57
CA LYS A 274 -7.46 23.84 5.23
C LYS A 274 -8.14 22.81 4.34
N LEU A 275 -9.45 22.74 4.40
CA LEU A 275 -10.26 21.74 3.70
C LEU A 275 -11.22 22.43 2.73
N ILE A 276 -11.28 21.98 1.48
CA ILE A 276 -12.22 22.45 0.47
C ILE A 276 -13.00 21.25 -0.07
N LEU A 277 -14.31 21.28 0.13
CA LEU A 277 -15.24 20.23 -0.27
C LEU A 277 -16.10 20.75 -1.42
N ASN A 278 -15.84 20.31 -2.64
CA ASN A 278 -16.63 20.65 -3.81
C ASN A 278 -17.55 19.48 -4.19
N GLY A 279 -18.87 19.68 -4.06
CA GLY A 279 -19.86 18.67 -4.45
C GLY A 279 -19.78 17.36 -3.65
N ALA A 280 -19.27 17.39 -2.41
CA ALA A 280 -19.20 16.23 -1.53
C ALA A 280 -20.57 15.84 -0.97
N ASN A 281 -20.69 14.56 -0.57
CA ASN A 281 -21.89 14.03 0.10
C ASN A 281 -21.51 13.14 1.29
N LEU A 282 -22.43 13.00 2.25
CA LEU A 282 -22.23 12.15 3.44
C LEU A 282 -22.63 10.71 3.18
N ASP A 283 -23.61 10.51 2.32
CA ASP A 283 -24.20 9.23 1.95
C ASP A 283 -24.99 9.36 0.63
N ALA A 284 -25.49 8.24 0.11
CA ALA A 284 -26.27 8.19 -1.11
C ALA A 284 -27.55 9.03 -1.08
N SER A 285 -28.12 9.27 0.11
CA SER A 285 -29.35 10.07 0.25
C SER A 285 -29.14 11.55 -0.09
N GLY A 286 -27.90 12.02 -0.07
CA GLY A 286 -27.51 13.38 -0.46
C GLY A 286 -27.65 13.66 -1.94
N VAL A 287 -27.61 12.63 -2.79
CA VAL A 287 -27.74 12.74 -4.24
C VAL A 287 -29.21 12.88 -4.64
N LYS A 288 -29.50 13.64 -5.71
CA LYS A 288 -30.85 13.73 -6.28
C LYS A 288 -31.31 12.36 -6.78
N ARG A 289 -32.55 11.98 -6.48
CA ARG A 289 -33.12 10.66 -6.83
C ARG A 289 -33.04 10.33 -8.32
N SER A 290 -33.20 11.34 -9.18
CA SER A 290 -33.08 11.18 -10.64
C SER A 290 -31.70 10.71 -11.09
N VAL A 291 -30.65 10.95 -10.31
CA VAL A 291 -29.27 10.49 -10.52
C VAL A 291 -29.01 9.18 -9.76
N GLN A 292 -29.42 9.12 -8.50
CA GLN A 292 -29.09 8.00 -7.61
C GLN A 292 -29.75 6.69 -8.03
N ILE A 293 -31.02 6.70 -8.48
CA ILE A 293 -31.75 5.48 -8.85
C ILE A 293 -31.09 4.76 -10.03
N PRO A 294 -30.71 5.40 -11.15
CA PRO A 294 -29.97 4.73 -12.22
C PRO A 294 -28.63 4.12 -11.74
N ILE A 295 -27.92 4.80 -10.83
CA ILE A 295 -26.66 4.32 -10.25
C ILE A 295 -26.87 3.03 -9.45
N GLU A 296 -27.89 2.99 -8.58
CA GLU A 296 -28.22 1.80 -7.78
C GLU A 296 -28.63 0.61 -8.66
N ILE A 297 -29.39 0.85 -9.73
CA ILE A 297 -29.77 -0.20 -10.68
C ILE A 297 -28.53 -0.71 -11.40
N GLY A 298 -27.68 0.21 -11.90
CA GLY A 298 -26.42 -0.15 -12.56
C GLY A 298 -25.49 -0.94 -11.66
N TYR A 299 -25.35 -0.54 -10.39
CA TYR A 299 -24.58 -1.25 -9.38
C TYR A 299 -25.06 -2.69 -9.19
N ARG A 300 -26.38 -2.89 -9.01
CA ARG A 300 -26.95 -4.24 -8.83
C ARG A 300 -26.68 -5.14 -10.05
N ILE A 301 -26.84 -4.59 -11.25
CA ILE A 301 -26.56 -5.32 -12.49
C ILE A 301 -25.06 -5.67 -12.59
N ALA A 302 -24.18 -4.68 -12.40
CA ALA A 302 -22.74 -4.90 -12.45
C ALA A 302 -22.27 -5.94 -11.42
N LYS A 303 -22.83 -5.91 -10.21
CA LYS A 303 -22.53 -6.87 -9.13
C LYS A 303 -22.91 -8.30 -9.47
N LEU A 304 -24.02 -8.53 -10.21
CA LEU A 304 -24.43 -9.87 -10.65
C LEU A 304 -23.38 -10.49 -11.59
N PHE A 305 -22.73 -9.68 -12.41
CA PHE A 305 -21.76 -10.14 -13.42
C PHE A 305 -20.30 -9.99 -12.98
N ALA A 306 -20.02 -9.38 -11.82
CA ALA A 306 -18.67 -9.05 -11.35
C ALA A 306 -17.74 -10.27 -11.21
N ARG A 307 -18.29 -11.47 -10.93
CA ARG A 307 -17.51 -12.72 -10.86
C ARG A 307 -17.10 -13.27 -12.23
N ARG A 308 -17.78 -12.86 -13.31
CA ARG A 308 -17.61 -13.42 -14.67
C ARG A 308 -16.94 -12.44 -15.63
N SER A 309 -16.92 -11.14 -15.30
CA SER A 309 -16.39 -10.09 -16.16
C SER A 309 -15.56 -9.10 -15.36
N PRO A 310 -14.27 -8.91 -15.70
CA PRO A 310 -13.43 -7.87 -15.10
C PRO A 310 -14.02 -6.46 -15.25
N GLU A 311 -14.66 -6.18 -16.38
CA GLU A 311 -15.35 -4.91 -16.63
C GLU A 311 -16.54 -4.71 -15.69
N ALA A 312 -17.38 -5.74 -15.54
CA ALA A 312 -18.51 -5.69 -14.62
C ALA A 312 -18.03 -5.54 -13.16
N ARG A 313 -16.91 -6.16 -12.80
CA ARG A 313 -16.28 -5.95 -11.48
C ARG A 313 -15.88 -4.51 -11.28
N ARG A 314 -15.16 -3.91 -12.25
CA ARG A 314 -14.75 -2.50 -12.20
C ARG A 314 -15.97 -1.57 -12.10
N ASN A 315 -16.99 -1.79 -12.90
CA ASN A 315 -18.23 -1.01 -12.83
C ASN A 315 -18.94 -1.17 -11.48
N ALA A 316 -18.96 -2.38 -10.91
CA ALA A 316 -19.51 -2.60 -9.58
C ALA A 316 -18.70 -1.88 -8.48
N GLU A 317 -17.38 -1.80 -8.58
CA GLU A 317 -16.53 -1.04 -7.67
C GLU A 317 -16.82 0.46 -7.78
N MET A 318 -16.79 1.03 -8.99
CA MET A 318 -17.04 2.45 -9.24
C MET A 318 -18.43 2.90 -8.77
N LEU A 319 -19.48 2.18 -9.19
CA LEU A 319 -20.84 2.49 -8.76
C LEU A 319 -21.03 2.20 -7.27
N GLY A 320 -20.28 1.22 -6.74
CA GLY A 320 -20.31 0.85 -5.32
C GLY A 320 -19.90 1.99 -4.39
N LEU A 321 -18.96 2.85 -4.76
CA LEU A 321 -18.60 4.06 -4.01
C LEU A 321 -19.79 4.98 -3.84
N MET A 322 -20.54 5.24 -4.93
CA MET A 322 -21.72 6.14 -4.92
C MET A 322 -22.93 5.57 -4.18
N VAL A 323 -22.97 4.25 -3.96
CA VAL A 323 -24.08 3.56 -3.28
C VAL A 323 -23.79 3.27 -1.81
N ASN A 324 -22.53 2.93 -1.48
CA ASN A 324 -22.16 2.39 -0.18
C ASN A 324 -21.28 3.32 0.66
N ASP A 325 -20.69 4.35 0.07
CA ASP A 325 -19.73 5.25 0.71
C ASP A 325 -20.18 6.72 0.66
N PRO A 326 -19.58 7.60 1.50
CA PRO A 326 -18.68 7.30 2.62
C PRO A 326 -19.42 6.91 3.91
N ASN A 327 -20.75 7.07 4.02
CA ASN A 327 -21.59 6.85 5.20
C ASN A 327 -21.05 7.57 6.47
N VAL A 328 -20.85 8.87 6.35
CA VAL A 328 -20.44 9.76 7.44
C VAL A 328 -21.69 10.36 8.07
N ARG A 329 -21.80 10.27 9.39
CA ARG A 329 -22.92 10.91 10.09
C ARG A 329 -22.66 12.41 10.25
N PRO A 330 -23.69 13.27 10.13
CA PRO A 330 -23.53 14.71 10.26
C PRO A 330 -22.86 15.14 11.58
N GLU A 331 -23.12 14.42 12.67
CA GLU A 331 -22.55 14.70 14.00
C GLU A 331 -21.03 14.51 14.04
N GLU A 332 -20.50 13.60 13.23
CA GLU A 332 -19.06 13.34 13.15
C GLU A 332 -18.29 14.54 12.58
N LEU A 333 -18.95 15.35 11.73
CA LEU A 333 -18.32 16.51 11.10
C LEU A 333 -17.91 17.60 12.11
N SER A 334 -18.51 17.61 13.30
CA SER A 334 -18.12 18.50 14.40
C SER A 334 -16.66 18.27 14.87
N ARG A 335 -16.03 17.12 14.51
CA ARG A 335 -14.65 16.78 14.82
C ARG A 335 -13.65 17.35 13.82
N ILE A 336 -14.09 17.87 12.67
CA ILE A 336 -13.21 18.51 11.69
C ILE A 336 -12.69 19.80 12.27
N GLN A 337 -11.38 19.89 12.50
CA GLN A 337 -10.70 21.04 13.10
C GLN A 337 -10.18 22.03 12.04
N ALA A 338 -9.96 21.56 10.81
CA ALA A 338 -9.44 22.39 9.74
C ALA A 338 -10.48 23.46 9.32
N PRO A 339 -10.07 24.72 9.12
CA PRO A 339 -10.91 25.68 8.45
C PRO A 339 -11.43 25.10 7.13
N THR A 340 -12.74 25.15 6.92
CA THR A 340 -13.38 24.44 5.81
C THR A 340 -14.18 25.39 4.92
N LEU A 341 -14.04 25.19 3.59
CA LEU A 341 -14.87 25.79 2.57
C LEU A 341 -15.69 24.71 1.87
N VAL A 342 -17.00 24.84 1.87
CA VAL A 342 -17.91 23.97 1.11
C VAL A 342 -18.35 24.75 -0.13
N ILE A 343 -18.11 24.18 -1.32
CA ILE A 343 -18.49 24.78 -2.62
C ILE A 343 -19.43 23.84 -3.36
N ALA A 344 -20.44 24.37 -3.99
CA ALA A 344 -21.32 23.61 -4.88
C ALA A 344 -21.89 24.49 -6.00
N GLY A 345 -22.32 23.86 -7.08
CA GLY A 345 -23.12 24.53 -8.11
C GLY A 345 -24.57 24.70 -7.68
N SER A 346 -25.24 25.79 -8.12
CA SER A 346 -26.66 26.05 -7.83
C SER A 346 -27.60 24.98 -8.41
N ARG A 347 -27.15 24.22 -9.40
CA ARG A 347 -27.87 23.11 -10.04
C ARG A 347 -27.17 21.77 -9.85
N ASP A 348 -26.35 21.64 -8.80
CA ASP A 348 -25.61 20.43 -8.49
C ASP A 348 -26.50 19.18 -8.41
N MET A 349 -25.95 18.01 -8.71
CA MET A 349 -26.63 16.74 -8.51
C MET A 349 -26.75 16.38 -7.02
N ILE A 350 -25.87 16.91 -6.17
CA ILE A 350 -26.03 16.86 -4.72
C ILE A 350 -27.15 17.84 -4.35
N LYS A 351 -28.06 17.41 -3.47
CA LYS A 351 -29.16 18.25 -2.98
C LYS A 351 -28.58 19.45 -2.23
N GLU A 352 -29.04 20.67 -2.54
CA GLU A 352 -28.57 21.87 -1.85
C GLU A 352 -28.75 21.76 -0.33
N ALA A 353 -29.88 21.20 0.12
CA ALA A 353 -30.12 20.97 1.55
C ALA A 353 -29.04 20.08 2.20
N HIS A 354 -28.48 19.10 1.44
CA HIS A 354 -27.41 18.23 1.91
C HIS A 354 -26.07 18.97 1.95
N THR A 355 -25.75 19.77 0.93
CA THR A 355 -24.56 20.64 0.92
C THR A 355 -24.60 21.63 2.11
N ARG A 356 -25.77 22.24 2.37
CA ARG A 356 -25.98 23.11 3.55
C ARG A 356 -25.88 22.34 4.86
N LEU A 357 -26.31 21.07 4.90
CA LEU A 357 -26.12 20.18 6.07
C LEU A 357 -24.64 19.99 6.37
N ILE A 358 -23.82 19.67 5.36
CA ILE A 358 -22.36 19.51 5.52
C ILE A 358 -21.78 20.81 6.08
N ALA A 359 -22.06 21.95 5.45
CA ALA A 359 -21.51 23.24 5.86
C ALA A 359 -21.85 23.60 7.31
N ARG A 360 -23.11 23.42 7.74
CA ARG A 360 -23.52 23.74 9.12
C ARG A 360 -23.05 22.77 10.18
N SER A 361 -22.68 21.53 9.78
CA SER A 361 -22.21 20.50 10.71
C SER A 361 -20.70 20.60 10.97
N ILE A 362 -19.95 21.35 10.14
CA ILE A 362 -18.51 21.59 10.33
C ILE A 362 -18.36 22.96 11.04
N PRO A 363 -17.68 23.01 12.22
CA PRO A 363 -17.49 24.26 12.95
C PRO A 363 -16.79 25.33 12.13
N GLY A 364 -17.39 26.49 11.99
CA GLY A 364 -16.84 27.65 11.27
C GLY A 364 -16.68 27.47 9.76
N ALA A 365 -17.32 26.47 9.15
CA ALA A 365 -17.25 26.29 7.71
C ALA A 365 -17.92 27.45 6.95
N GLN A 366 -17.28 27.82 5.84
CA GLN A 366 -17.85 28.78 4.86
C GLN A 366 -18.58 27.98 3.78
N LEU A 367 -19.67 28.56 3.27
CA LEU A 367 -20.45 27.99 2.17
C LEU A 367 -20.48 28.97 1.00
N VAL A 368 -20.12 28.48 -0.19
CA VAL A 368 -20.21 29.21 -1.46
C VAL A 368 -21.03 28.39 -2.45
N ILE A 369 -22.09 28.96 -2.95
CA ILE A 369 -22.89 28.41 -4.05
C ILE A 369 -22.59 29.25 -5.30
N LEU A 370 -21.98 28.65 -6.28
CA LEU A 370 -21.67 29.24 -7.58
C LEU A 370 -22.79 28.94 -8.59
N GLU A 371 -22.96 29.78 -9.58
CA GLU A 371 -23.85 29.42 -10.68
C GLU A 371 -23.23 28.24 -11.48
N GLY A 372 -24.00 27.18 -11.73
CA GLY A 372 -23.53 26.03 -12.45
C GLY A 372 -24.07 24.70 -11.90
N ASP A 373 -23.57 23.61 -12.44
CA ASP A 373 -23.91 22.24 -12.03
C ASP A 373 -22.82 21.61 -11.17
N HIS A 374 -22.80 20.27 -11.11
CA HIS A 374 -21.81 19.51 -10.33
C HIS A 374 -20.37 19.79 -10.73
N PHE A 375 -20.12 20.08 -12.02
CA PHE A 375 -18.80 20.33 -12.61
C PHE A 375 -18.41 21.82 -12.59
N VAL A 376 -18.85 22.56 -11.58
CA VAL A 376 -18.69 24.02 -11.48
C VAL A 376 -17.22 24.47 -11.56
N ALA A 377 -16.26 23.65 -11.06
CA ALA A 377 -14.84 23.94 -11.13
C ALA A 377 -14.30 23.99 -12.58
N ASN A 378 -14.87 23.18 -13.47
CA ASN A 378 -14.45 23.12 -14.89
C ASN A 378 -15.28 24.08 -15.76
N ARG A 379 -16.55 24.26 -15.45
CA ARG A 379 -17.45 25.12 -16.26
C ARG A 379 -17.36 26.60 -15.94
N HIS A 380 -16.97 26.95 -14.71
CA HIS A 380 -16.77 28.31 -14.23
C HIS A 380 -15.46 28.44 -13.45
N PRO A 381 -14.30 28.12 -14.10
CA PRO A 381 -13.02 27.97 -13.40
C PRO A 381 -12.55 29.26 -12.74
N GLU A 382 -12.79 30.43 -13.34
CA GLU A 382 -12.38 31.71 -12.78
C GLU A 382 -13.05 31.98 -11.42
N ALA A 383 -14.38 31.88 -11.36
CA ALA A 383 -15.13 32.08 -10.12
C ALA A 383 -14.78 31.03 -9.05
N PHE A 384 -14.57 29.79 -9.46
CA PHE A 384 -14.17 28.72 -8.58
C PHE A 384 -12.76 28.98 -8.00
N ASN A 385 -11.77 29.26 -8.86
CA ASN A 385 -10.39 29.53 -8.46
C ASN A 385 -10.29 30.76 -7.55
N GLU A 386 -11.04 31.82 -7.84
CA GLU A 386 -11.11 33.02 -6.99
C GLU A 386 -11.64 32.68 -5.58
N ALA A 387 -12.71 31.91 -5.48
CA ALA A 387 -13.27 31.49 -4.18
C ALA A 387 -12.25 30.64 -3.39
N VAL A 388 -11.57 29.71 -4.05
CA VAL A 388 -10.54 28.86 -3.45
C VAL A 388 -9.34 29.67 -2.98
N ILE A 389 -8.77 30.54 -3.83
CA ILE A 389 -7.61 31.37 -3.50
C ILE A 389 -7.93 32.31 -2.35
N ARG A 390 -9.09 32.98 -2.40
CA ARG A 390 -9.56 33.88 -1.33
C ARG A 390 -9.65 33.14 0.01
N PHE A 391 -10.15 31.93 0.03
CA PHE A 391 -10.25 31.12 1.25
C PHE A 391 -8.88 30.66 1.74
N LEU A 392 -8.01 30.19 0.84
CA LEU A 392 -6.69 29.69 1.21
C LEU A 392 -5.73 30.80 1.66
N SER A 393 -5.82 32.01 1.07
CA SER A 393 -4.92 33.14 1.30
C SER A 393 -5.67 34.43 1.64
N PRO A 394 -6.30 34.55 2.82
CA PRO A 394 -7.11 35.72 3.16
C PRO A 394 -6.34 37.05 3.18
N ARG A 395 -5.01 37.04 3.16
CA ARG A 395 -4.17 38.27 3.10
C ARG A 395 -3.99 38.84 1.69
N LEU A 396 -4.28 38.06 0.63
CA LEU A 396 -4.18 38.53 -0.78
C LEU A 396 -5.41 39.28 -1.26
N SER A 397 -6.52 39.24 -0.50
CA SER A 397 -7.80 39.84 -0.89
C SER A 397 -7.92 41.38 -0.72
N SER A 398 -6.89 42.08 -0.25
CA SER A 398 -6.95 43.51 0.04
C SER A 398 -6.01 44.39 -0.81
N GLY A 399 -5.39 43.92 -1.89
CA GLY A 399 -4.49 44.83 -2.62
C GLY A 399 -3.95 44.51 -3.98
N GLU A 400 -4.07 43.30 -4.55
CA GLU A 400 -3.31 42.94 -5.72
C GLU A 400 -4.07 42.37 -6.97
N ILE A 401 -5.40 42.43 -6.98
CA ILE A 401 -6.20 42.05 -8.18
C ILE A 401 -6.25 43.17 -9.24
N SER A 402 -5.47 44.22 -9.10
CA SER A 402 -5.53 45.38 -10.00
C SER A 402 -4.25 45.62 -10.79
N ARG A 403 -3.45 44.61 -11.16
CA ARG A 403 -2.42 44.75 -12.23
C ARG A 403 -1.78 43.37 -12.52
N ALA A 404 -2.34 42.62 -13.45
CA ALA A 404 -1.60 41.71 -14.33
C ALA A 404 -2.45 41.40 -15.59
#